data_2948399051cc20b6ffa13ed9e0955c55
#
_entry.id   2948399051cc20b6ffa13ed9e0955c55
#
_cell.length_a   1.000
_cell.length_b   1.000
_cell.length_c   1.000
_cell.angle_alpha   90.00
_cell.angle_beta   90.00
_cell.angle_gamma   90.00
#
_symmetry.space_group_name_H-M   'P 1'
#
loop_
_entity.id
_entity.type
_entity.pdbx_description
1 polymer ?
#
loop_
_entity_poly.entity_id
_entity_poly.type
_entity_poly.pdbx_seq_one_letter_code
_entity_poly.pdbx_strand_id
1 'polypeptide(L)'
;MDMNCAYCAKGELVAKFGYEVCELPASTVYLFKEQSHPGRVIVASKHHVSEMIELSQEERSAFIEDVVTTANALHKAFHPDKVNYGMYGDTGHHLHMHLVPKYKDEFEWGGTFAMDPNLKKLDEAQCEEVAAKLRAAIKG
;
A
#
# COMPACT_ATOMS: atom_id res chain seq x y z
N MET A 1 -11.85 6.70 -16.70
CA MET A 1 -11.98 6.30 -15.28
C MET A 1 -13.03 5.19 -15.16
N ASP A 2 -12.68 4.11 -14.50
CA ASP A 2 -13.57 2.97 -14.32
C ASP A 2 -14.20 3.02 -12.92
N MET A 3 -15.51 3.24 -12.86
CA MET A 3 -16.25 3.34 -11.57
C MET A 3 -16.41 2.00 -10.86
N ASN A 4 -16.08 0.89 -11.53
CA ASN A 4 -16.03 -0.42 -10.88
C ASN A 4 -14.67 -0.72 -10.29
N CYS A 5 -13.69 0.12 -10.57
CA CYS A 5 -12.35 0.01 -9.99
C CYS A 5 -12.32 0.70 -8.62
N ALA A 6 -11.91 -0.03 -7.58
CA ALA A 6 -11.84 0.51 -6.22
C ALA A 6 -11.01 1.78 -6.16
N TYR A 7 -9.83 1.77 -6.79
CA TYR A 7 -8.91 2.90 -6.72
C TYR A 7 -9.37 4.10 -7.55
N CYS A 8 -10.01 3.87 -8.68
CA CYS A 8 -10.54 4.97 -9.50
C CYS A 8 -11.75 5.63 -8.84
N ALA A 9 -12.66 4.83 -8.31
CA ALA A 9 -13.88 5.32 -7.67
C ALA A 9 -13.62 6.03 -6.34
N LYS A 10 -12.59 5.60 -5.60
CA LYS A 10 -12.19 6.20 -4.32
C LYS A 10 -13.32 6.32 -3.30
N GLY A 11 -14.20 5.36 -3.23
CA GLY A 11 -15.34 5.40 -2.33
C GLY A 11 -15.46 4.13 -1.51
N GLU A 12 -16.67 3.59 -1.46
CA GLU A 12 -16.98 2.40 -0.67
C GLU A 12 -16.18 1.18 -1.08
N LEU A 13 -15.80 1.07 -2.37
CA LEU A 13 -15.06 -0.10 -2.85
C LEU A 13 -13.68 -0.20 -2.20
N VAL A 14 -12.91 0.90 -2.23
CA VAL A 14 -11.58 0.91 -1.62
C VAL A 14 -11.67 0.90 -0.10
N ALA A 15 -12.70 1.52 0.47
CA ALA A 15 -12.89 1.58 1.92
C ALA A 15 -13.10 0.21 2.55
N LYS A 16 -13.47 -0.80 1.79
CA LYS A 16 -13.61 -2.16 2.29
C LYS A 16 -12.29 -2.75 2.79
N PHE A 17 -11.17 -2.35 2.18
CA PHE A 17 -9.86 -2.91 2.55
C PHE A 17 -8.80 -1.86 2.81
N GLY A 18 -8.99 -0.62 2.40
CA GLY A 18 -7.98 0.43 2.47
C GLY A 18 -8.48 1.71 3.15
N TYR A 19 -7.57 2.38 3.83
CA TYR A 19 -7.80 3.67 4.46
C TYR A 19 -6.78 4.65 3.89
N GLU A 20 -7.24 5.73 3.28
CA GLU A 20 -6.34 6.66 2.60
C GLU A 20 -5.37 7.32 3.58
N VAL A 21 -4.07 7.22 3.28
CA VAL A 21 -3.01 7.87 4.05
C VAL A 21 -2.69 9.23 3.44
N CYS A 22 -2.30 9.26 2.18
CA CYS A 22 -1.95 10.50 1.49
C CYS A 22 -1.85 10.27 -0.01
N GLU A 23 -1.76 11.38 -0.76
CA GLU A 23 -1.44 11.35 -2.17
C GLU A 23 0.03 11.71 -2.37
N LEU A 24 0.66 11.05 -3.33
CA LEU A 24 2.01 11.31 -3.80
C LEU A 24 1.94 11.70 -5.27
N PRO A 25 3.04 12.17 -5.89
CA PRO A 25 2.98 12.67 -7.27
C PRO A 25 2.35 11.71 -8.29
N ALA A 26 2.60 10.40 -8.18
CA ALA A 26 2.14 9.41 -9.15
C ALA A 26 1.23 8.34 -8.55
N SER A 27 0.85 8.47 -7.28
CA SER A 27 0.12 7.42 -6.58
C SER A 27 -0.69 7.94 -5.41
N THR A 28 -1.57 7.08 -4.89
CA THR A 28 -2.24 7.29 -3.61
C THR A 28 -1.81 6.17 -2.69
N VAL A 29 -1.47 6.49 -1.45
CA VAL A 29 -1.07 5.51 -0.44
C VAL A 29 -2.27 5.19 0.43
N TYR A 30 -2.58 3.90 0.58
CA TYR A 30 -3.62 3.40 1.46
C TYR A 30 -3.03 2.51 2.53
N LEU A 31 -3.48 2.67 3.76
CA LEU A 31 -3.23 1.68 4.79
C LEU A 31 -4.12 0.47 4.49
N PHE A 32 -3.55 -0.72 4.50
CA PHE A 32 -4.33 -1.95 4.38
C PHE A 32 -4.96 -2.22 5.74
N LYS A 33 -6.29 -2.26 5.81
CA LYS A 33 -7.00 -2.34 7.10
C LYS A 33 -6.71 -3.62 7.86
N GLU A 34 -6.39 -4.70 7.15
CA GLU A 34 -5.95 -5.93 7.79
C GLU A 34 -4.47 -5.79 8.13
N GLN A 35 -4.18 -5.65 9.40
CA GLN A 35 -2.85 -5.31 9.91
C GLN A 35 -2.18 -6.47 10.66
N SER A 36 -2.32 -7.70 10.15
CA SER A 36 -1.52 -8.82 10.65
C SER A 36 -0.03 -8.52 10.51
N HIS A 37 0.32 -7.74 9.50
CA HIS A 37 1.65 -7.13 9.37
C HIS A 37 1.49 -5.64 9.68
N PRO A 38 1.88 -5.18 10.87
CA PRO A 38 1.72 -3.77 11.23
C PRO A 38 2.45 -2.85 10.25
N GLY A 39 1.76 -1.85 9.76
CA GLY A 39 2.29 -0.90 8.80
C GLY A 39 2.05 -1.26 7.33
N ARG A 40 1.45 -2.40 7.04
CA ARG A 40 1.19 -2.80 5.65
C ARG A 40 0.36 -1.76 4.92
N VAL A 41 0.86 -1.35 3.74
CA VAL A 41 0.22 -0.34 2.90
C VAL A 41 0.11 -0.80 1.46
N ILE A 42 -0.71 -0.08 0.70
CA ILE A 42 -0.83 -0.23 -0.75
C ILE A 42 -0.48 1.10 -1.38
N VAL A 43 0.40 1.07 -2.38
CA VAL A 43 0.71 2.22 -3.22
C VAL A 43 0.00 2.00 -4.54
N ALA A 44 -1.07 2.76 -4.80
CA ALA A 44 -1.90 2.60 -5.99
C ALA A 44 -1.58 3.68 -7.02
N SER A 45 -1.32 3.28 -8.26
CA SER A 45 -1.04 4.21 -9.37
C SER A 45 -2.22 5.17 -9.59
N LYS A 46 -1.91 6.41 -9.94
CA LYS A 46 -2.92 7.37 -10.39
C LYS A 46 -3.44 7.03 -11.78
N HIS A 47 -2.67 6.28 -12.55
CA HIS A 47 -3.08 5.81 -13.88
C HIS A 47 -3.80 4.48 -13.76
N HIS A 48 -4.95 4.37 -14.43
CA HIS A 48 -5.68 3.10 -14.47
C HIS A 48 -5.09 2.21 -15.56
N VAL A 49 -4.06 1.47 -15.19
CA VAL A 49 -3.42 0.48 -16.05
C VAL A 49 -3.31 -0.82 -15.27
N SER A 50 -3.14 -1.93 -15.95
CA SER A 50 -3.03 -3.24 -15.30
C SER A 50 -1.60 -3.55 -14.90
N GLU A 51 -0.64 -3.23 -15.76
CA GLU A 51 0.75 -3.61 -15.56
C GLU A 51 1.72 -2.47 -15.86
N MET A 52 2.91 -2.59 -15.29
CA MET A 52 3.99 -1.60 -15.46
C MET A 52 4.35 -1.31 -16.91
N ILE A 53 4.24 -2.30 -17.78
CA ILE A 53 4.58 -2.14 -19.20
C ILE A 53 3.67 -1.14 -19.93
N GLU A 54 2.51 -0.86 -19.36
CA GLU A 54 1.55 0.09 -19.95
C GLU A 54 1.87 1.54 -19.60
N LEU A 55 2.78 1.77 -18.64
CA LEU A 55 3.22 3.10 -18.26
C LEU A 55 4.38 3.54 -19.14
N SER A 56 4.51 4.85 -19.38
CA SER A 56 5.71 5.40 -20.00
C SER A 56 6.89 5.28 -19.04
N GLN A 57 8.11 5.49 -19.53
CA GLN A 57 9.29 5.46 -18.68
C GLN A 57 9.19 6.51 -17.56
N GLU A 58 8.71 7.71 -17.87
CA GLU A 58 8.51 8.75 -16.87
C GLU A 58 7.50 8.36 -15.81
N GLU A 59 6.38 7.78 -16.24
CA GLU A 59 5.33 7.32 -15.33
C GLU A 59 5.82 6.21 -14.42
N ARG A 60 6.56 5.25 -14.98
CA ARG A 60 7.16 4.16 -14.18
C ARG A 60 8.13 4.71 -13.14
N SER A 61 9.01 5.61 -13.56
CA SER A 61 9.99 6.21 -12.66
C SER A 61 9.32 6.95 -11.52
N ALA A 62 8.28 7.73 -11.83
CA ALA A 62 7.54 8.47 -10.81
C ALA A 62 6.82 7.53 -9.83
N PHE A 63 6.22 6.46 -10.35
CA PHE A 63 5.55 5.48 -9.50
C PHE A 63 6.54 4.78 -8.55
N ILE A 64 7.68 4.36 -9.07
CA ILE A 64 8.70 3.68 -8.27
C ILE A 64 9.28 4.64 -7.21
N GLU A 65 9.47 5.91 -7.54
CA GLU A 65 9.90 6.90 -6.54
C GLU A 65 8.89 7.01 -5.38
N ASP A 66 7.60 6.96 -5.68
CA ASP A 66 6.56 6.96 -4.65
C ASP A 66 6.63 5.69 -3.78
N VAL A 67 6.90 4.55 -4.39
CA VAL A 67 7.10 3.28 -3.66
C VAL A 67 8.28 3.41 -2.71
N VAL A 68 9.40 3.96 -3.19
CA VAL A 68 10.61 4.14 -2.36
C VAL A 68 10.34 5.12 -1.21
N THR A 69 9.67 6.23 -1.48
CA THR A 69 9.27 7.20 -0.46
C THR A 69 8.45 6.52 0.64
N THR A 70 7.50 5.69 0.24
CA THR A 70 6.62 4.97 1.18
C THR A 70 7.41 3.93 1.98
N ALA A 71 8.29 3.17 1.32
CA ALA A 71 9.13 2.19 1.98
C ALA A 71 10.04 2.84 3.03
N ASN A 72 10.64 3.98 2.70
CA ASN A 72 11.45 4.74 3.66
C ASN A 72 10.63 5.15 4.88
N ALA A 73 9.39 5.59 4.67
CA ALA A 73 8.49 5.96 5.76
C ALA A 73 8.18 4.76 6.65
N LEU A 74 7.99 3.58 6.07
CA LEU A 74 7.76 2.35 6.83
C LEU A 74 8.97 2.02 7.70
N HIS A 75 10.18 2.15 7.18
CA HIS A 75 11.38 1.92 7.95
C HIS A 75 11.52 2.93 9.11
N LYS A 76 11.20 4.19 8.87
CA LYS A 76 11.25 5.23 9.90
C LYS A 76 10.22 5.00 11.00
N ALA A 77 8.99 4.63 10.63
CA ALA A 77 7.88 4.54 11.55
C ALA A 77 7.79 3.20 12.28
N PHE A 78 8.15 2.10 11.64
CA PHE A 78 7.92 0.75 12.16
C PHE A 78 9.18 -0.08 12.33
N HIS A 79 10.32 0.36 11.80
CA HIS A 79 11.62 -0.30 11.96
C HIS A 79 11.61 -1.80 11.59
N PRO A 80 11.05 -2.18 10.43
CA PRO A 80 11.04 -3.59 10.06
C PRO A 80 12.44 -4.10 9.70
N ASP A 81 12.63 -5.42 9.79
CA ASP A 81 13.85 -6.05 9.31
C ASP A 81 13.86 -6.11 7.78
N LYS A 82 12.68 -6.16 7.17
CA LYS A 82 12.54 -6.24 5.72
C LYS A 82 11.17 -5.68 5.31
N VAL A 83 11.09 -5.08 4.14
CA VAL A 83 9.82 -4.77 3.51
C VAL A 83 9.68 -5.69 2.30
N ASN A 84 8.57 -6.40 2.20
CA ASN A 84 8.24 -7.17 1.01
C ASN A 84 7.41 -6.30 0.07
N TYR A 85 7.69 -6.41 -1.22
CA TYR A 85 7.00 -5.66 -2.27
C TYR A 85 6.25 -6.66 -3.14
N GLY A 86 4.95 -6.50 -3.29
CA GLY A 86 4.14 -7.43 -4.08
C GLY A 86 3.19 -6.70 -5.00
N MET A 87 3.20 -7.11 -6.27
CA MET A 87 2.37 -6.50 -7.30
C MET A 87 1.56 -7.60 -7.98
N TYR A 88 0.25 -7.51 -7.84
CA TYR A 88 -0.67 -8.55 -8.32
C TYR A 88 -1.82 -7.88 -9.08
N GLY A 89 -3.07 -8.29 -8.84
CA GLY A 89 -4.22 -7.62 -9.42
C GLY A 89 -4.78 -8.32 -10.65
N ASP A 90 -4.74 -9.65 -10.63
CA ASP A 90 -5.25 -10.46 -11.74
C ASP A 90 -6.67 -10.09 -12.13
N THR A 91 -7.50 -9.78 -11.15
CA THR A 91 -8.91 -9.47 -11.38
C THR A 91 -9.24 -7.98 -11.29
N GLY A 92 -8.51 -7.23 -10.49
CA GLY A 92 -8.77 -5.81 -10.26
C GLY A 92 -8.27 -4.88 -11.36
N HIS A 93 -7.26 -5.30 -12.11
CA HIS A 93 -6.70 -4.56 -13.25
C HIS A 93 -6.32 -3.10 -12.99
N HIS A 94 -5.93 -2.77 -11.76
CA HIS A 94 -5.41 -1.45 -11.43
C HIS A 94 -4.05 -1.58 -10.75
N LEU A 95 -3.02 -1.06 -11.38
CA LEU A 95 -1.65 -1.18 -10.90
C LEU A 95 -1.51 -0.65 -9.47
N HIS A 96 -1.08 -1.52 -8.59
CA HIS A 96 -0.81 -1.17 -7.19
C HIS A 96 0.24 -2.12 -6.62
N MET A 97 0.91 -1.68 -5.58
CA MET A 97 1.94 -2.48 -4.94
C MET A 97 1.68 -2.55 -3.44
N HIS A 98 1.65 -3.78 -2.91
CA HIS A 98 1.63 -3.99 -1.46
C HIS A 98 3.05 -3.85 -0.92
N LEU A 99 3.20 -3.07 0.14
CA LEU A 99 4.44 -2.98 0.90
C LEU A 99 4.16 -3.54 2.29
N VAL A 100 4.84 -4.63 2.63
CA VAL A 100 4.54 -5.40 3.83
C VAL A 100 5.77 -5.44 4.74
N PRO A 101 5.73 -4.74 5.88
CA PRO A 101 6.82 -4.82 6.86
C PRO A 101 6.90 -6.21 7.46
N LYS A 102 8.11 -6.72 7.57
CA LYS A 102 8.38 -8.05 8.12
C LYS A 102 9.43 -7.93 9.22
N TYR A 103 9.28 -8.78 10.25
CA TYR A 103 10.19 -8.81 11.39
C TYR A 103 10.67 -10.24 11.59
N LYS A 104 11.96 -10.41 11.90
CA LYS A 104 12.55 -11.72 12.13
C LYS A 104 11.80 -12.46 13.23
N ASP A 105 11.56 -13.75 12.97
CA ASP A 105 10.88 -14.66 13.89
C ASP A 105 9.43 -14.31 14.19
N GLU A 106 8.83 -13.42 13.40
CA GLU A 106 7.42 -13.08 13.53
C GLU A 106 6.61 -13.59 12.34
N PHE A 107 5.33 -13.24 12.29
CA PHE A 107 4.36 -13.76 11.33
C PHE A 107 4.88 -13.75 9.89
N GLU A 108 4.85 -14.89 9.24
CA GLU A 108 5.25 -15.13 7.84
C GLU A 108 6.72 -14.77 7.51
N TRP A 109 7.58 -14.63 8.51
CA TRP A 109 9.00 -14.40 8.21
C TRP A 109 9.59 -15.58 7.43
N GLY A 110 10.32 -15.27 6.37
CA GLY A 110 10.98 -16.28 5.54
C GLY A 110 10.18 -16.75 4.35
N GLY A 111 8.92 -16.32 4.24
CA GLY A 111 8.07 -16.68 3.11
C GLY A 111 7.39 -15.45 2.52
N THR A 112 6.47 -15.68 1.59
CA THR A 112 5.63 -14.61 1.04
C THR A 112 4.55 -14.24 2.06
N PHE A 113 3.89 -13.11 1.85
CA PHE A 113 2.76 -12.71 2.69
C PHE A 113 1.45 -13.19 2.08
N ALA A 114 0.48 -13.52 2.94
CA ALA A 114 -0.87 -13.83 2.48
C ALA A 114 -1.57 -12.55 2.03
N MET A 115 -2.38 -12.64 0.97
CA MET A 115 -3.09 -11.46 0.47
C MET A 115 -4.05 -10.93 1.53
N ASP A 116 -4.79 -11.79 2.19
CA ASP A 116 -5.70 -11.42 3.28
C ASP A 116 -5.62 -12.45 4.40
N PRO A 117 -4.73 -12.24 5.39
CA PRO A 117 -4.62 -13.17 6.53
C PRO A 117 -5.89 -13.21 7.39
N ASN A 118 -6.67 -12.13 7.40
CA ASN A 118 -7.92 -12.02 8.17
C ASN A 118 -7.77 -12.34 9.66
N LEU A 119 -6.67 -11.89 10.26
CA LEU A 119 -6.36 -12.11 11.67
C LEU A 119 -6.53 -10.85 12.52
N LYS A 120 -6.29 -9.67 11.93
CA LYS A 120 -6.35 -8.41 12.68
C LYS A 120 -6.79 -7.27 11.76
N LYS A 121 -8.09 -6.95 11.80
CA LYS A 121 -8.64 -5.82 11.05
C LYS A 121 -8.82 -4.62 11.98
N LEU A 122 -8.25 -3.47 11.59
CA LEU A 122 -8.38 -2.24 12.38
C LEU A 122 -9.71 -1.54 12.10
N ASP A 123 -10.22 -0.85 13.12
CA ASP A 123 -11.35 0.06 12.94
C ASP A 123 -10.85 1.41 12.42
N GLU A 124 -11.75 2.36 12.15
CA GLU A 124 -11.39 3.66 11.59
C GLU A 124 -10.46 4.47 12.49
N ALA A 125 -10.70 4.47 13.79
CA ALA A 125 -9.87 5.22 14.73
C ALA A 125 -8.44 4.68 14.75
N GLN A 126 -8.30 3.35 14.76
CA GLN A 126 -7.00 2.69 14.72
C GLN A 126 -6.30 2.95 13.38
N CYS A 127 -7.04 2.94 12.27
CA CYS A 127 -6.48 3.26 10.95
C CYS A 127 -5.96 4.69 10.91
N GLU A 128 -6.70 5.65 11.45
CA GLU A 128 -6.26 7.05 11.46
C GLU A 128 -4.98 7.22 12.29
N GLU A 129 -4.89 6.53 13.42
CA GLU A 129 -3.70 6.58 14.26
C GLU A 129 -2.45 6.13 13.51
N VAL A 130 -2.53 5.00 12.80
CA VAL A 130 -1.42 4.48 11.99
C VAL A 130 -1.16 5.39 10.78
N ALA A 131 -2.21 5.85 10.12
CA ALA A 131 -2.08 6.73 8.95
C ALA A 131 -1.39 8.05 9.32
N ALA A 132 -1.72 8.62 10.47
CA ALA A 132 -1.09 9.85 10.95
C ALA A 132 0.42 9.66 11.16
N LYS A 133 0.80 8.51 11.72
CA LYS A 133 2.20 8.15 11.92
C LYS A 133 2.95 8.04 10.58
N LEU A 134 2.32 7.42 9.60
CA LEU A 134 2.88 7.29 8.25
C LEU A 134 3.00 8.63 7.55
N ARG A 135 1.98 9.48 7.64
CA ARG A 135 2.03 10.84 7.04
C ARG A 135 3.20 11.64 7.60
N ALA A 136 3.41 11.58 8.89
CA ALA A 136 4.54 12.27 9.54
C ALA A 136 5.88 11.72 9.03
N ALA A 137 6.01 10.41 8.89
CA ALA A 137 7.22 9.77 8.39
C ALA A 137 7.49 10.10 6.90
N ILE A 138 6.45 10.20 6.10
CA ILE A 138 6.57 10.57 4.67
C ILE A 138 7.06 12.01 4.54
N LYS A 139 6.54 12.92 5.33
CA LYS A 139 6.94 14.34 5.32
C LYS A 139 8.34 14.56 5.85
N GLY A 140 8.71 13.80 6.85
CA GLY A 140 10.01 13.91 7.51
C GLY A 140 11.11 13.20 6.78
#